data_d61a89e438b5c4fbb7d399d68acf48b1
#
_entry.id   d61a89e438b5c4fbb7d399d68acf48b1
#
_cell.length_a   1.000
_cell.length_b   1.000
_cell.length_c   1.000
_cell.angle_alpha   90.00
_cell.angle_beta   90.00
_cell.angle_gamma   90.00
#
_symmetry.space_group_name_H-M   'P 1'
#
loop_
_entity.id
_entity.type
_entity.pdbx_description
1 polymer ?
#
loop_
_entity_poly.entity_id
_entity_poly.type
_entity_poly.pdbx_seq_one_letter_code
_entity_poly.pdbx_strand_id
1 'polypeptide(L)'
;MTEFLDKGFLGASLRQIVKNAGVTTGAFYGYFSSKEALFASIVEPHAKALMGRFMEAQTSFAELPEEQQPEHMGVESSNCVHWMVDYICQHRQAVKLLLCRAEGTGYEQFIHNMVEVEVESTLRYMEVLRHLGRDVPELSRSLCHIIASGMFSGLFEIVVHDMPREQAQRDVEQFRQFYTGGWLKLMGG
;
A
#
# COMPACT_ATOMS: atom_id res chain seq x y z
N MET A 1 0.73 -21.14 4.50
CA MET A 1 0.79 -19.81 5.15
C MET A 1 2.00 -19.71 6.08
N THR A 2 2.10 -20.49 7.16
CA THR A 2 3.17 -20.40 8.19
C THR A 2 4.58 -20.44 7.61
N GLU A 3 4.89 -21.40 6.72
CA GLU A 3 6.22 -21.52 6.11
C GLU A 3 6.67 -20.25 5.36
N PHE A 4 5.73 -19.57 4.66
CA PHE A 4 6.02 -18.31 4.00
C PHE A 4 6.20 -17.15 4.99
N LEU A 5 5.42 -17.11 6.08
CA LEU A 5 5.56 -16.07 7.11
C LEU A 5 6.90 -16.18 7.82
N ASP A 6 7.35 -17.41 8.11
CA ASP A 6 8.58 -17.65 8.85
C ASP A 6 9.83 -17.40 8.01
N LYS A 7 9.84 -17.85 6.74
CA LYS A 7 11.06 -17.90 5.89
C LYS A 7 11.04 -16.98 4.68
N GLY A 8 9.95 -16.28 4.45
CA GLY A 8 9.72 -15.54 3.20
C GLY A 8 9.50 -16.46 2.01
N PHE A 9 9.16 -15.87 0.85
CA PHE A 9 8.93 -16.66 -0.36
C PHE A 9 10.19 -17.42 -0.80
N LEU A 10 11.35 -16.76 -0.86
CA LEU A 10 12.60 -17.38 -1.32
C LEU A 10 13.01 -18.56 -0.43
N GLY A 11 12.98 -18.39 0.89
CA GLY A 11 13.40 -19.39 1.87
C GLY A 11 12.39 -20.52 2.13
N ALA A 12 11.14 -20.36 1.69
CA ALA A 12 10.09 -21.34 1.95
C ALA A 12 10.27 -22.62 1.12
N SER A 13 10.14 -23.77 1.80
CA SER A 13 10.25 -25.09 1.19
C SER A 13 8.89 -25.65 0.80
N LEU A 14 8.68 -25.90 -0.51
CA LEU A 14 7.46 -26.54 -0.99
C LEU A 14 7.24 -27.90 -0.31
N ARG A 15 8.30 -28.69 -0.11
CA ARG A 15 8.22 -29.98 0.58
C ARG A 15 7.70 -29.83 2.01
N GLN A 16 8.10 -28.77 2.71
CA GLN A 16 7.61 -28.51 4.07
C GLN A 16 6.17 -28.03 4.05
N ILE A 17 5.79 -27.19 3.07
CA ILE A 17 4.43 -26.69 2.89
C ILE A 17 3.46 -27.86 2.70
N VAL A 18 3.73 -28.78 1.77
CA VAL A 18 2.85 -29.95 1.50
C VAL A 18 2.81 -30.91 2.68
N LYS A 19 3.94 -31.11 3.37
CA LYS A 19 3.99 -31.91 4.61
C LYS A 19 3.11 -31.32 5.71
N ASN A 20 3.19 -30.02 5.93
CA ASN A 20 2.39 -29.30 6.94
C ASN A 20 0.89 -29.30 6.59
N ALA A 21 0.55 -29.34 5.31
CA ALA A 21 -0.83 -29.41 4.82
C ALA A 21 -1.38 -30.87 4.84
N GLY A 22 -0.57 -31.86 5.13
CA GLY A 22 -1.00 -33.27 5.12
C GLY A 22 -1.29 -33.82 3.72
N VAL A 23 -0.73 -33.22 2.67
CA VAL A 23 -0.94 -33.60 1.28
C VAL A 23 0.37 -34.12 0.64
N THR A 24 0.25 -34.83 -0.48
CA THR A 24 1.41 -35.27 -1.26
C THR A 24 1.85 -34.15 -2.24
N THR A 25 3.11 -34.19 -2.68
CA THR A 25 3.61 -33.29 -3.71
C THR A 25 2.83 -33.46 -5.03
N GLY A 26 2.42 -34.70 -5.37
CA GLY A 26 1.58 -34.94 -6.54
C GLY A 26 0.20 -34.28 -6.43
N ALA A 27 -0.44 -34.36 -5.26
CA ALA A 27 -1.71 -33.68 -5.02
C ALA A 27 -1.54 -32.15 -5.09
N PHE A 28 -0.44 -31.60 -4.60
CA PHE A 28 -0.14 -30.17 -4.71
C PHE A 28 -0.14 -29.71 -6.19
N TYR A 29 0.58 -30.41 -7.06
CA TYR A 29 0.65 -30.06 -8.48
C TYR A 29 -0.65 -30.27 -9.26
N GLY A 30 -1.63 -30.92 -8.66
CA GLY A 30 -3.00 -30.96 -9.17
C GLY A 30 -3.77 -29.64 -8.97
N TYR A 31 -3.35 -28.79 -8.02
CA TYR A 31 -4.00 -27.51 -7.70
C TYR A 31 -3.15 -26.29 -8.10
N PHE A 32 -1.83 -26.36 -7.95
CA PHE A 32 -0.92 -25.24 -8.19
C PHE A 32 0.24 -25.69 -9.07
N SER A 33 0.52 -24.93 -10.13
CA SER A 33 1.61 -25.23 -11.05
C SER A 33 3.01 -25.03 -10.42
N SER A 34 3.12 -24.21 -9.37
CA SER A 34 4.38 -23.88 -8.72
C SER A 34 4.19 -23.30 -7.33
N LYS A 35 5.31 -23.09 -6.58
CA LYS A 35 5.32 -22.39 -5.31
C LYS A 35 4.85 -20.92 -5.49
N GLU A 36 5.22 -20.30 -6.61
CA GLU A 36 4.79 -18.95 -6.99
C GLU A 36 3.28 -18.88 -7.17
N ALA A 37 2.67 -19.85 -7.86
CA ALA A 37 1.22 -19.91 -8.06
C ALA A 37 0.46 -20.05 -6.73
N LEU A 38 0.98 -20.86 -5.79
CA LEU A 38 0.42 -20.95 -4.45
C LEU A 38 0.56 -19.60 -3.70
N PHE A 39 1.75 -18.98 -3.73
CA PHE A 39 1.98 -17.70 -3.07
C PHE A 39 1.05 -16.62 -3.65
N ALA A 40 0.99 -16.53 -4.98
CA ALA A 40 0.12 -15.60 -5.68
C ALA A 40 -1.35 -15.79 -5.29
N SER A 41 -1.84 -17.03 -5.20
CA SER A 41 -3.23 -17.30 -4.79
C SER A 41 -3.58 -16.76 -3.40
N ILE A 42 -2.57 -16.60 -2.52
CA ILE A 42 -2.75 -16.05 -1.17
C ILE A 42 -2.71 -14.52 -1.21
N VAL A 43 -1.77 -13.90 -1.93
CA VAL A 43 -1.50 -12.47 -1.82
C VAL A 43 -2.21 -11.61 -2.87
N GLU A 44 -2.49 -12.17 -4.04
CA GLU A 44 -3.08 -11.43 -5.18
C GLU A 44 -4.43 -10.77 -4.86
N PRO A 45 -5.38 -11.43 -4.17
CA PRO A 45 -6.64 -10.79 -3.80
C PRO A 45 -6.43 -9.54 -2.94
N HIS A 46 -5.43 -9.58 -2.06
CA HIS A 46 -5.11 -8.48 -1.14
C HIS A 46 -4.32 -7.36 -1.84
N ALA A 47 -3.41 -7.72 -2.73
CA ALA A 47 -2.73 -6.74 -3.58
C ALA A 47 -3.72 -5.98 -4.48
N LYS A 48 -4.66 -6.69 -5.11
CA LYS A 48 -5.72 -6.09 -5.93
C LYS A 48 -6.65 -5.20 -5.10
N ALA A 49 -7.04 -5.63 -3.90
CA ALA A 49 -7.95 -4.85 -3.04
C ALA A 49 -7.27 -3.55 -2.56
N LEU A 50 -6.04 -3.61 -2.05
CA LEU A 50 -5.30 -2.45 -1.57
C LEU A 50 -4.98 -1.46 -2.71
N MET A 51 -4.41 -1.95 -3.81
CA MET A 51 -4.10 -1.11 -4.96
C MET A 51 -5.36 -0.56 -5.61
N GLY A 52 -6.42 -1.38 -5.75
CA GLY A 52 -7.69 -0.96 -6.33
C GLY A 52 -8.33 0.17 -5.52
N ARG A 53 -8.40 0.05 -4.18
CA ARG A 53 -8.95 1.10 -3.33
C ARG A 53 -8.11 2.38 -3.37
N PHE A 54 -6.78 2.24 -3.44
CA PHE A 54 -5.88 3.37 -3.59
C PHE A 54 -6.08 4.09 -4.92
N MET A 55 -6.10 3.35 -6.03
CA MET A 55 -6.34 3.90 -7.37
C MET A 55 -7.72 4.57 -7.49
N GLU A 56 -8.75 3.98 -6.88
CA GLU A 56 -10.09 4.57 -6.83
C GLU A 56 -10.06 5.94 -6.14
N ALA A 57 -9.39 6.06 -4.98
CA ALA A 57 -9.26 7.33 -4.28
C ALA A 57 -8.52 8.39 -5.12
N GLN A 58 -7.43 8.00 -5.79
CA GLN A 58 -6.67 8.90 -6.66
C GLN A 58 -7.50 9.36 -7.87
N THR A 59 -8.25 8.44 -8.49
CA THR A 59 -9.10 8.74 -9.65
C THR A 59 -10.27 9.64 -9.25
N SER A 60 -10.99 9.27 -8.17
CA SER A 60 -12.12 10.08 -7.68
C SER A 60 -11.70 11.50 -7.33
N PHE A 61 -10.53 11.67 -6.73
CA PHE A 61 -9.98 13.00 -6.45
C PHE A 61 -9.63 13.77 -7.73
N ALA A 62 -8.97 13.11 -8.69
CA ALA A 62 -8.56 13.75 -9.94
C ALA A 62 -9.73 14.13 -10.87
N GLU A 63 -10.88 13.46 -10.74
CA GLU A 63 -12.11 13.73 -11.48
C GLU A 63 -12.93 14.90 -10.88
N LEU A 64 -12.60 15.38 -9.69
CA LEU A 64 -13.22 16.58 -9.14
C LEU A 64 -12.88 17.81 -9.99
N PRO A 65 -13.80 18.78 -10.12
CA PRO A 65 -13.45 20.09 -10.67
C PRO A 65 -12.23 20.69 -9.96
N GLU A 66 -11.32 21.30 -10.72
CA GLU A 66 -10.03 21.80 -10.18
C GLU A 66 -10.25 22.69 -8.94
N GLU A 67 -11.28 23.55 -8.96
CA GLU A 67 -11.61 24.46 -7.87
C GLU A 67 -12.01 23.75 -6.56
N GLN A 68 -12.52 22.52 -6.64
CA GLN A 68 -12.96 21.74 -5.49
C GLN A 68 -11.85 20.87 -4.90
N GLN A 69 -10.81 20.52 -5.68
CA GLN A 69 -9.76 19.61 -5.24
C GLN A 69 -9.07 20.09 -3.95
N PRO A 70 -8.72 21.38 -3.76
CA PRO A 70 -8.05 21.83 -2.54
C PRO A 70 -8.83 21.57 -1.24
N GLU A 71 -10.16 21.63 -1.29
CA GLU A 71 -11.02 21.41 -0.14
C GLU A 71 -11.22 19.90 0.16
N HIS A 72 -11.08 19.03 -0.87
CA HIS A 72 -11.35 17.60 -0.76
C HIS A 72 -10.10 16.74 -0.58
N MET A 73 -8.90 17.28 -0.76
CA MET A 73 -7.64 16.53 -0.67
C MET A 73 -7.51 15.69 0.62
N GLY A 74 -7.82 16.27 1.79
CA GLY A 74 -7.74 15.60 3.08
C GLY A 74 -8.83 14.55 3.30
N VAL A 75 -10.01 14.72 2.69
CA VAL A 75 -11.17 13.83 2.88
C VAL A 75 -10.97 12.51 2.16
N GLU A 76 -10.62 12.54 0.88
CA GLU A 76 -10.41 11.33 0.08
C GLU A 76 -9.23 10.51 0.61
N SER A 77 -8.13 11.17 0.94
CA SER A 77 -6.97 10.53 1.59
C SER A 77 -7.35 9.85 2.92
N SER A 78 -8.14 10.54 3.77
CA SER A 78 -8.58 10.00 5.05
C SER A 78 -9.42 8.75 4.87
N ASN A 79 -10.42 8.78 4.00
CA ASN A 79 -11.30 7.65 3.73
C ASN A 79 -10.52 6.43 3.22
N CYS A 80 -9.56 6.65 2.32
CA CYS A 80 -8.72 5.59 1.78
C CYS A 80 -7.84 4.95 2.86
N VAL A 81 -7.15 5.76 3.66
CA VAL A 81 -6.25 5.29 4.72
C VAL A 81 -6.99 4.53 5.81
N HIS A 82 -8.14 5.02 6.29
CA HIS A 82 -8.95 4.31 7.28
C HIS A 82 -9.42 2.94 6.74
N TRP A 83 -9.89 2.90 5.50
CA TRP A 83 -10.27 1.64 4.87
C TRP A 83 -9.08 0.67 4.79
N MET A 84 -7.89 1.15 4.40
CA MET A 84 -6.67 0.32 4.32
C MET A 84 -6.32 -0.28 5.69
N VAL A 85 -6.36 0.52 6.76
CA VAL A 85 -6.08 0.04 8.13
C VAL A 85 -7.05 -1.06 8.53
N ASP A 86 -8.34 -0.86 8.30
CA ASP A 86 -9.35 -1.87 8.61
C ASP A 86 -9.17 -3.15 7.80
N TYR A 87 -8.91 -3.03 6.50
CA TYR A 87 -8.63 -4.16 5.62
C TYR A 87 -7.38 -4.93 6.06
N ILE A 88 -6.30 -4.23 6.37
CA ILE A 88 -5.05 -4.81 6.87
C ILE A 88 -5.30 -5.58 8.17
N CYS A 89 -6.03 -5.00 9.11
CA CYS A 89 -6.34 -5.66 10.37
C CYS A 89 -7.18 -6.95 10.20
N GLN A 90 -8.08 -6.97 9.21
CA GLN A 90 -8.88 -8.15 8.88
C GLN A 90 -8.08 -9.25 8.18
N HIS A 91 -7.09 -8.87 7.35
CA HIS A 91 -6.34 -9.78 6.49
C HIS A 91 -4.84 -9.82 6.81
N ARG A 92 -4.49 -9.55 8.07
CA ARG A 92 -3.12 -9.29 8.56
C ARG A 92 -2.05 -10.26 8.02
N GLN A 93 -2.29 -11.57 8.12
CA GLN A 93 -1.29 -12.55 7.71
C GLN A 93 -1.00 -12.53 6.21
N ALA A 94 -2.03 -12.43 5.38
CA ALA A 94 -1.85 -12.38 3.93
C ALA A 94 -1.25 -11.05 3.48
N VAL A 95 -1.65 -9.93 4.10
CA VAL A 95 -1.04 -8.62 3.84
C VAL A 95 0.42 -8.59 4.33
N LYS A 96 0.75 -9.23 5.46
CA LYS A 96 2.13 -9.38 5.93
C LYS A 96 2.99 -10.19 4.94
N LEU A 97 2.44 -11.22 4.31
CA LEU A 97 3.13 -11.92 3.22
C LEU A 97 3.41 -10.98 2.04
N LEU A 98 2.39 -10.23 1.60
CA LEU A 98 2.50 -9.29 0.48
C LEU A 98 3.58 -8.22 0.72
N LEU A 99 3.56 -7.59 1.90
CA LEU A 99 4.40 -6.42 2.18
C LEU A 99 5.81 -6.77 2.69
N CYS A 100 5.96 -7.93 3.39
CA CYS A 100 7.19 -8.23 4.12
C CYS A 100 7.89 -9.52 3.64
N ARG A 101 7.26 -10.33 2.82
CA ARG A 101 7.72 -11.70 2.51
C ARG A 101 7.66 -12.07 1.02
N ALA A 102 7.46 -11.07 0.15
CA ALA A 102 7.23 -11.25 -1.28
C ALA A 102 8.51 -11.17 -2.14
N GLU A 103 9.69 -11.02 -1.53
CA GLU A 103 10.97 -10.96 -2.24
C GLU A 103 11.15 -12.15 -3.20
N GLY A 104 11.55 -11.87 -4.44
CA GLY A 104 11.67 -12.87 -5.51
C GLY A 104 10.35 -13.24 -6.19
N THR A 105 9.26 -12.51 -5.95
CA THR A 105 7.98 -12.67 -6.65
C THR A 105 7.61 -11.41 -7.43
N GLY A 106 6.58 -11.50 -8.30
CA GLY A 106 6.00 -10.33 -8.97
C GLY A 106 5.38 -9.28 -8.04
N TYR A 107 5.25 -9.59 -6.74
CA TYR A 107 4.70 -8.67 -5.72
C TYR A 107 5.76 -7.90 -4.94
N GLU A 108 7.04 -8.17 -5.15
CA GLU A 108 8.16 -7.50 -4.47
C GLU A 108 8.10 -5.98 -4.59
N GLN A 109 7.66 -5.48 -5.76
CA GLN A 109 7.56 -4.05 -6.05
C GLN A 109 6.22 -3.42 -5.65
N PHE A 110 5.38 -4.11 -4.86
CA PHE A 110 4.03 -3.63 -4.55
C PHE A 110 4.01 -2.23 -3.91
N ILE A 111 4.83 -2.00 -2.89
CA ILE A 111 4.94 -0.69 -2.21
C ILE A 111 5.50 0.36 -3.18
N HIS A 112 6.55 0.01 -3.95
CA HIS A 112 7.13 0.91 -4.94
C HIS A 112 6.10 1.36 -5.98
N ASN A 113 5.25 0.45 -6.46
CA ASN A 113 4.18 0.80 -7.40
C ASN A 113 3.16 1.77 -6.79
N MET A 114 2.81 1.63 -5.50
CA MET A 114 1.97 2.62 -4.80
C MET A 114 2.65 3.98 -4.70
N VAL A 115 3.96 4.01 -4.40
CA VAL A 115 4.77 5.24 -4.34
C VAL A 115 4.77 5.97 -5.69
N GLU A 116 4.96 5.26 -6.80
CA GLU A 116 4.95 5.87 -8.13
C GLU A 116 3.58 6.49 -8.48
N VAL A 117 2.48 5.82 -8.14
CA VAL A 117 1.13 6.37 -8.32
C VAL A 117 0.95 7.66 -7.50
N GLU A 118 1.39 7.67 -6.25
CA GLU A 118 1.31 8.85 -5.37
C GLU A 118 2.14 10.02 -5.93
N VAL A 119 3.35 9.75 -6.41
CA VAL A 119 4.23 10.77 -7.02
C VAL A 119 3.57 11.40 -8.24
N GLU A 120 3.03 10.60 -9.16
CA GLU A 120 2.35 11.11 -10.34
C GLU A 120 1.11 11.95 -9.97
N SER A 121 0.32 11.47 -9.01
CA SER A 121 -0.87 12.18 -8.53
C SER A 121 -0.50 13.50 -7.86
N THR A 122 0.54 13.51 -7.04
CA THR A 122 1.06 14.74 -6.39
C THR A 122 1.51 15.76 -7.41
N LEU A 123 2.32 15.37 -8.40
CA LEU A 123 2.80 16.28 -9.43
C LEU A 123 1.64 16.89 -10.25
N ARG A 124 0.65 16.07 -10.59
CA ARG A 124 -0.56 16.51 -11.29
C ARG A 124 -1.37 17.51 -10.45
N TYR A 125 -1.56 17.23 -9.18
CA TYR A 125 -2.27 18.14 -8.27
C TYR A 125 -1.55 19.49 -8.11
N MET A 126 -0.21 19.49 -8.08
CA MET A 126 0.55 20.74 -8.07
C MET A 126 0.32 21.59 -9.32
N GLU A 127 0.12 20.97 -10.50
CA GLU A 127 -0.26 21.68 -11.72
C GLU A 127 -1.65 22.31 -11.59
N VAL A 128 -2.61 21.57 -11.05
CA VAL A 128 -3.95 22.12 -10.75
C VAL A 128 -3.87 23.34 -9.84
N LEU A 129 -3.10 23.27 -8.76
CA LEU A 129 -2.92 24.41 -7.86
C LEU A 129 -2.34 25.65 -8.57
N ARG A 130 -1.39 25.46 -9.51
CA ARG A 130 -0.84 26.56 -10.33
C ARG A 130 -1.88 27.14 -11.30
N HIS A 131 -2.70 26.28 -11.93
CA HIS A 131 -3.82 26.73 -12.78
C HIS A 131 -4.83 27.59 -12.00
N LEU A 132 -5.03 27.25 -10.72
CA LEU A 132 -5.86 28.05 -9.81
C LEU A 132 -5.18 29.33 -9.30
N GLY A 133 -4.00 29.66 -9.82
CA GLY A 133 -3.26 30.91 -9.48
C GLY A 133 -2.57 30.86 -8.12
N ARG A 134 -2.37 29.64 -7.52
CA ARG A 134 -1.62 29.50 -6.27
C ARG A 134 -0.12 29.52 -6.54
N ASP A 135 0.63 30.14 -5.63
CA ASP A 135 2.09 30.14 -5.67
C ASP A 135 2.61 28.81 -5.07
N VAL A 136 2.77 27.81 -5.94
CA VAL A 136 3.23 26.47 -5.56
C VAL A 136 4.71 26.33 -5.91
N PRO A 137 5.58 26.09 -4.93
CA PRO A 137 7.00 25.87 -5.17
C PRO A 137 7.24 24.71 -6.15
N GLU A 138 8.35 24.76 -6.87
CA GLU A 138 8.78 23.65 -7.71
C GLU A 138 9.37 22.55 -6.82
N LEU A 139 8.67 21.42 -6.72
CA LEU A 139 9.16 20.23 -6.03
C LEU A 139 9.72 19.22 -7.04
N SER A 140 10.91 18.74 -6.79
CA SER A 140 11.49 17.70 -7.65
C SER A 140 10.74 16.37 -7.49
N ARG A 141 10.62 15.59 -8.58
CA ARG A 141 10.07 14.25 -8.55
C ARG A 141 10.74 13.38 -7.47
N SER A 142 12.06 13.51 -7.29
CA SER A 142 12.80 12.76 -6.28
C SER A 142 12.39 13.12 -4.85
N LEU A 143 12.09 14.39 -4.56
CA LEU A 143 11.58 14.78 -3.25
C LEU A 143 10.18 14.22 -3.00
N CYS A 144 9.29 14.29 -3.99
CA CYS A 144 7.96 13.67 -3.92
C CYS A 144 8.08 12.15 -3.66
N HIS A 145 9.00 11.47 -4.35
CA HIS A 145 9.26 10.04 -4.16
C HIS A 145 9.79 9.72 -2.75
N ILE A 146 10.71 10.51 -2.20
CA ILE A 146 11.23 10.33 -0.83
C ILE A 146 10.09 10.46 0.18
N ILE A 147 9.25 11.49 0.05
CA ILE A 147 8.13 11.74 0.98
C ILE A 147 7.09 10.62 0.88
N ALA A 148 6.69 10.25 -0.33
CA ALA A 148 5.72 9.17 -0.56
C ALA A 148 6.25 7.80 -0.07
N SER A 149 7.54 7.50 -0.29
CA SER A 149 8.18 6.29 0.23
C SER A 149 8.14 6.24 1.75
N GLY A 150 8.45 7.36 2.43
CA GLY A 150 8.36 7.47 3.88
C GLY A 150 6.93 7.29 4.39
N MET A 151 5.95 7.83 3.68
CA MET A 151 4.53 7.70 4.01
C MET A 151 4.07 6.25 3.93
N PHE A 152 4.28 5.56 2.82
CA PHE A 152 3.85 4.17 2.69
C PHE A 152 4.61 3.22 3.61
N SER A 153 5.93 3.40 3.75
CA SER A 153 6.72 2.61 4.70
C SER A 153 6.20 2.79 6.13
N GLY A 154 5.95 4.03 6.56
CA GLY A 154 5.40 4.33 7.89
C GLY A 154 3.97 3.79 8.09
N LEU A 155 3.09 3.93 7.08
CA LEU A 155 1.75 3.36 7.14
C LEU A 155 1.78 1.84 7.36
N PHE A 156 2.68 1.13 6.67
CA PHE A 156 2.75 -0.32 6.74
C PHE A 156 3.50 -0.87 7.96
N GLU A 157 4.10 -0.01 8.81
CA GLU A 157 4.64 -0.42 10.13
C GLU A 157 3.58 -1.10 11.02
N ILE A 158 2.29 -0.77 10.83
CA ILE A 158 1.18 -1.46 11.52
C ILE A 158 1.15 -2.97 11.25
N VAL A 159 1.63 -3.39 10.07
CA VAL A 159 1.73 -4.81 9.68
C VAL A 159 3.02 -5.43 10.20
N VAL A 160 4.14 -4.71 10.08
CA VAL A 160 5.47 -5.18 10.51
C VAL A 160 5.45 -5.50 12.00
N HIS A 161 4.84 -4.63 12.82
CA HIS A 161 4.79 -4.72 14.27
C HIS A 161 3.53 -5.40 14.82
N ASP A 162 2.69 -6.02 13.96
CA ASP A 162 1.45 -6.69 14.39
C ASP A 162 0.58 -5.81 15.31
N MET A 163 0.53 -4.50 15.03
CA MET A 163 -0.11 -3.50 15.87
C MET A 163 -1.59 -3.81 16.13
N PRO A 164 -2.10 -3.72 17.38
CA PRO A 164 -3.52 -3.89 17.65
C PRO A 164 -4.38 -2.88 16.87
N ARG A 165 -5.58 -3.29 16.42
CA ARG A 165 -6.45 -2.47 15.56
C ARG A 165 -6.72 -1.08 16.12
N GLU A 166 -7.09 -0.99 17.39
CA GLU A 166 -7.40 0.31 18.02
C GLU A 166 -6.18 1.24 18.08
N GLN A 167 -5.00 0.67 18.32
CA GLN A 167 -3.75 1.43 18.27
C GLN A 167 -3.44 1.85 16.85
N ALA A 168 -3.52 0.94 15.87
CA ALA A 168 -3.29 1.22 14.46
C ALA A 168 -4.17 2.36 13.95
N GLN A 169 -5.45 2.37 14.30
CA GLN A 169 -6.38 3.44 13.91
C GLN A 169 -5.99 4.79 14.50
N ARG A 170 -5.63 4.85 15.80
CA ARG A 170 -5.19 6.11 16.44
C ARG A 170 -3.89 6.63 15.87
N ASP A 171 -2.89 5.77 15.76
CA ASP A 171 -1.54 6.17 15.36
C ASP A 171 -1.52 6.58 13.88
N VAL A 172 -2.26 5.85 13.01
CA VAL A 172 -2.36 6.20 11.59
C VAL A 172 -3.10 7.51 11.37
N GLU A 173 -4.11 7.84 12.18
CA GLU A 173 -4.78 9.14 12.06
C GLU A 173 -3.81 10.30 12.39
N GLN A 174 -2.99 10.18 13.45
CA GLN A 174 -1.97 11.18 13.78
C GLN A 174 -0.87 11.24 12.71
N PHE A 175 -0.45 10.11 12.21
CA PHE A 175 0.51 9.99 11.12
C PHE A 175 0.00 10.67 9.84
N ARG A 176 -1.26 10.44 9.46
CA ARG A 176 -1.91 11.11 8.33
C ARG A 176 -1.93 12.63 8.50
N GLN A 177 -2.30 13.12 9.69
CA GLN A 177 -2.31 14.56 9.99
C GLN A 177 -0.92 15.18 9.83
N PHE A 178 0.12 14.49 10.27
CA PHE A 178 1.51 14.92 10.09
C PHE A 178 1.88 15.06 8.61
N TYR A 179 1.58 14.04 7.78
CA TYR A 179 1.87 14.09 6.34
C TYR A 179 1.03 15.14 5.62
N THR A 180 -0.26 15.24 5.93
CA THR A 180 -1.15 16.26 5.34
C THR A 180 -0.64 17.68 5.68
N GLY A 181 -0.26 17.94 6.92
CA GLY A 181 0.31 19.24 7.32
C GLY A 181 1.63 19.55 6.62
N GLY A 182 2.50 18.54 6.47
CA GLY A 182 3.75 18.66 5.73
C GLY A 182 3.51 18.99 4.25
N TRP A 183 2.61 18.27 3.59
CA TRP A 183 2.24 18.54 2.20
C TRP A 183 1.64 19.92 1.99
N LEU A 184 0.67 20.34 2.82
CA LEU A 184 0.09 21.67 2.75
C LEU A 184 1.19 22.73 2.84
N LYS A 185 2.13 22.58 3.78
CA LYS A 185 3.24 23.51 3.93
C LYS A 185 4.18 23.54 2.73
N LEU A 186 4.48 22.39 2.14
CA LEU A 186 5.31 22.32 0.93
C LEU A 186 4.62 22.88 -0.31
N MET A 187 3.29 22.84 -0.36
CA MET A 187 2.48 23.32 -1.49
C MET A 187 2.05 24.80 -1.34
N GLY A 188 2.63 25.57 -0.39
CA GLY A 188 2.37 27.00 -0.23
C GLY A 188 1.16 27.32 0.67
N GLY A 189 0.73 26.35 1.52
CA GLY A 189 -0.35 26.52 2.50
C GLY A 189 0.13 26.98 3.87
#